data_337292863440990c66fc895980e26fb2
#
_entry.id   337292863440990c66fc895980e26fb2
#
_cell.length_a   1.000
_cell.length_b   1.000
_cell.length_c   1.000
_cell.angle_alpha   90.00
_cell.angle_beta   90.00
_cell.angle_gamma   90.00
#
_symmetry.space_group_name_H-M   'P 1'
#
loop_
_entity.id
_entity.type
_entity.pdbx_description
1 polymer ?
#
loop_
_entity_poly.entity_id
_entity_poly.type
_entity_poly.pdbx_seq_one_letter_code
_entity_poly.pdbx_strand_id
1 'polypeptide(L)'
;MAFNKAKAMQDAEKLVAQRKNAEAIRHFLHILDKDPTEVSILNTVGDLYFRENNKPEALKCFQKLAEAFTKDGFTVKAIAILKKIVKIDPTNVDALLKMAELYVLQGLSREARDQYLQAIDFFKKKKQSDRALETYQKIVALDPENRVIREKFAEFADQMGRKEDAARAYAEVAESTLRAGDVAAAEAALKKSAAINPKGR
;
A
#
# COMPACT_ATOMS: atom_id res chain seq x y z
N MET A 1 -25.80 28.79 -23.25
CA MET A 1 -24.58 28.50 -24.05
C MET A 1 -24.06 27.13 -23.68
N ALA A 2 -23.66 26.31 -24.65
CA ALA A 2 -23.07 25.03 -24.37
C ALA A 2 -21.71 25.21 -23.63
N PHE A 3 -21.42 24.33 -22.68
CA PHE A 3 -20.17 24.34 -21.94
C PHE A 3 -18.98 24.08 -22.88
N ASN A 4 -18.05 25.02 -22.97
CA ASN A 4 -16.82 24.87 -23.78
C ASN A 4 -15.67 24.44 -22.89
N LYS A 5 -15.43 23.11 -22.82
CA LYS A 5 -14.38 22.48 -22.00
C LYS A 5 -12.98 23.02 -22.32
N ALA A 6 -12.66 23.15 -23.62
CA ALA A 6 -11.32 23.59 -24.03
C ALA A 6 -11.02 25.02 -23.52
N LYS A 7 -11.98 25.93 -23.67
CA LYS A 7 -11.84 27.28 -23.15
C LYS A 7 -11.73 27.29 -21.62
N ALA A 8 -12.56 26.52 -20.93
CA ALA A 8 -12.55 26.43 -19.46
C ALA A 8 -11.20 25.89 -18.95
N MET A 9 -10.61 24.89 -19.62
CA MET A 9 -9.26 24.39 -19.32
C MET A 9 -8.21 25.48 -19.50
N GLN A 10 -8.22 26.17 -20.64
CA GLN A 10 -7.25 27.25 -20.91
C GLN A 10 -7.34 28.39 -19.87
N ASP A 11 -8.56 28.75 -19.47
CA ASP A 11 -8.74 29.81 -18.46
C ASP A 11 -8.24 29.35 -17.09
N ALA A 12 -8.47 28.09 -16.70
CA ALA A 12 -7.92 27.52 -15.47
C ALA A 12 -6.39 27.48 -15.48
N GLU A 13 -5.77 27.06 -16.59
CA GLU A 13 -4.32 27.03 -16.76
C GLU A 13 -3.68 28.44 -16.67
N LYS A 14 -4.33 29.46 -17.27
CA LYS A 14 -3.88 30.87 -17.12
C LYS A 14 -3.87 31.31 -15.66
N LEU A 15 -4.89 30.92 -14.88
CA LEU A 15 -4.96 31.22 -13.46
C LEU A 15 -3.82 30.54 -12.67
N VAL A 16 -3.46 29.30 -13.03
CA VAL A 16 -2.30 28.60 -12.45
C VAL A 16 -1.01 29.37 -12.76
N ALA A 17 -0.83 29.80 -14.01
CA ALA A 17 0.34 30.59 -14.42
C ALA A 17 0.44 31.94 -13.66
N GLN A 18 -0.71 32.53 -13.33
CA GLN A 18 -0.80 33.75 -12.51
C GLN A 18 -0.67 33.49 -11.00
N ARG A 19 -0.45 32.25 -10.57
CA ARG A 19 -0.42 31.81 -9.17
C ARG A 19 -1.73 32.05 -8.39
N LYS A 20 -2.85 32.19 -9.10
CA LYS A 20 -4.19 32.32 -8.53
C LYS A 20 -4.80 30.92 -8.28
N ASN A 21 -4.13 30.16 -7.41
CA ASN A 21 -4.40 28.73 -7.23
C ASN A 21 -5.85 28.45 -6.79
N ALA A 22 -6.39 29.25 -5.85
CA ALA A 22 -7.76 29.08 -5.37
C ALA A 22 -8.81 29.31 -6.46
N GLU A 23 -8.58 30.27 -7.37
CA GLU A 23 -9.46 30.48 -8.52
C GLU A 23 -9.33 29.36 -9.54
N ALA A 24 -8.10 28.94 -9.83
CA ALA A 24 -7.83 27.83 -10.74
C ALA A 24 -8.52 26.55 -10.27
N ILE A 25 -8.43 26.20 -8.97
CA ILE A 25 -9.10 25.05 -8.38
C ILE A 25 -10.61 25.10 -8.64
N ARG A 26 -11.26 26.26 -8.41
CA ARG A 26 -12.70 26.39 -8.68
C ARG A 26 -13.06 26.14 -10.13
N HIS A 27 -12.24 26.65 -11.07
CA HIS A 27 -12.44 26.42 -12.51
C HIS A 27 -12.28 24.94 -12.88
N PHE A 28 -11.25 24.27 -12.38
CA PHE A 28 -11.04 22.83 -12.61
C PHE A 28 -12.15 21.98 -12.01
N LEU A 29 -12.61 22.28 -10.79
CA LEU A 29 -13.72 21.56 -10.16
C LEU A 29 -15.02 21.76 -10.93
N HIS A 30 -15.26 22.95 -11.49
CA HIS A 30 -16.42 23.18 -12.36
C HIS A 30 -16.35 22.35 -13.65
N ILE A 31 -15.15 22.15 -14.22
CA ILE A 31 -14.97 21.26 -15.38
C ILE A 31 -15.34 19.83 -14.98
N LEU A 32 -14.88 19.34 -13.83
CA LEU A 32 -15.22 18.00 -13.33
C LEU A 32 -16.72 17.83 -13.06
N ASP A 33 -17.41 18.90 -12.63
CA ASP A 33 -18.86 18.87 -12.46
C ASP A 33 -19.60 18.69 -13.80
N LYS A 34 -19.09 19.27 -14.89
CA LYS A 34 -19.66 19.15 -16.24
C LYS A 34 -19.21 17.91 -16.99
N ASP A 35 -18.00 17.43 -16.70
CA ASP A 35 -17.41 16.24 -17.30
C ASP A 35 -16.70 15.40 -16.22
N PRO A 36 -17.44 14.54 -15.49
CA PRO A 36 -16.88 13.71 -14.43
C PRO A 36 -15.88 12.65 -14.92
N THR A 37 -15.77 12.44 -16.24
CA THR A 37 -14.83 11.48 -16.82
C THR A 37 -13.40 12.04 -16.92
N GLU A 38 -13.23 13.36 -16.81
CA GLU A 38 -11.92 14.03 -16.91
C GLU A 38 -11.14 13.96 -15.58
N VAL A 39 -11.02 12.75 -15.06
CA VAL A 39 -10.35 12.50 -13.75
C VAL A 39 -8.89 12.94 -13.70
N SER A 40 -8.23 13.10 -14.85
CA SER A 40 -6.85 13.59 -14.95
C SER A 40 -6.67 14.97 -14.34
N ILE A 41 -7.69 15.81 -14.36
CA ILE A 41 -7.73 17.12 -13.70
C ILE A 41 -7.46 17.02 -12.19
N LEU A 42 -7.88 15.92 -11.55
CA LEU A 42 -7.67 15.71 -10.12
C LEU A 42 -6.19 15.71 -9.73
N ASN A 43 -5.30 15.37 -10.66
CA ASN A 43 -3.87 15.48 -10.41
C ASN A 43 -3.44 16.94 -10.22
N THR A 44 -3.87 17.81 -11.13
CA THR A 44 -3.58 19.26 -11.06
C THR A 44 -4.23 19.89 -9.84
N VAL A 45 -5.50 19.59 -9.58
CA VAL A 45 -6.23 20.11 -8.41
C VAL A 45 -5.57 19.65 -7.10
N GLY A 46 -5.17 18.38 -7.01
CA GLY A 46 -4.45 17.86 -5.85
C GLY A 46 -3.10 18.56 -5.63
N ASP A 47 -2.33 18.79 -6.69
CA ASP A 47 -1.07 19.51 -6.61
C ASP A 47 -1.28 21.00 -6.21
N LEU A 48 -2.34 21.63 -6.67
CA LEU A 48 -2.70 23.00 -6.26
C LEU A 48 -3.12 23.07 -4.79
N TYR A 49 -3.97 22.15 -4.33
CA TYR A 49 -4.33 22.08 -2.90
C TYR A 49 -3.10 21.86 -2.02
N PHE A 50 -2.17 20.99 -2.46
CA PHE A 50 -0.94 20.76 -1.73
C PHE A 50 -0.08 22.02 -1.64
N ARG A 51 0.04 22.81 -2.72
CA ARG A 51 0.74 24.11 -2.73
C ARG A 51 0.10 25.13 -1.78
N GLU A 52 -1.23 25.10 -1.67
CA GLU A 52 -1.99 25.93 -0.72
C GLU A 52 -1.98 25.38 0.72
N ASN A 53 -1.12 24.36 0.99
CA ASN A 53 -1.02 23.66 2.27
C ASN A 53 -2.33 22.98 2.74
N ASN A 54 -3.27 22.78 1.83
CA ASN A 54 -4.52 22.04 2.09
C ASN A 54 -4.33 20.55 1.82
N LYS A 55 -3.56 19.89 2.71
CA LYS A 55 -3.25 18.46 2.60
C LYS A 55 -4.49 17.56 2.55
N PRO A 56 -5.56 17.77 3.35
CA PRO A 56 -6.73 16.89 3.31
C PRO A 56 -7.40 16.87 1.95
N GLU A 57 -7.60 18.02 1.30
CA GLU A 57 -8.23 18.07 -0.02
C GLU A 57 -7.29 17.53 -1.12
N ALA A 58 -5.98 17.77 -1.00
CA ALA A 58 -4.99 17.18 -1.90
C ALA A 58 -5.06 15.64 -1.85
N LEU A 59 -5.09 15.04 -0.65
CA LEU A 59 -5.21 13.59 -0.47
C LEU A 59 -6.50 13.05 -1.07
N LYS A 60 -7.64 13.71 -0.87
CA LYS A 60 -8.93 13.30 -1.48
C LYS A 60 -8.85 13.27 -3.01
N CYS A 61 -8.24 14.29 -3.62
CA CYS A 61 -8.07 14.33 -5.08
C CYS A 61 -7.20 13.17 -5.57
N PHE A 62 -6.05 12.94 -4.93
CA PHE A 62 -5.17 11.85 -5.31
C PHE A 62 -5.76 10.47 -5.05
N GLN A 63 -6.54 10.27 -3.97
CA GLN A 63 -7.25 9.01 -3.71
C GLN A 63 -8.23 8.69 -4.83
N LYS A 64 -9.10 9.65 -5.21
CA LYS A 64 -10.05 9.48 -6.32
C LYS A 64 -9.34 9.17 -7.64
N LEU A 65 -8.24 9.86 -7.92
CA LEU A 65 -7.45 9.63 -9.13
C LEU A 65 -6.79 8.25 -9.15
N ALA A 66 -6.20 7.83 -8.01
CA ALA A 66 -5.59 6.51 -7.89
C ALA A 66 -6.62 5.38 -8.06
N GLU A 67 -7.83 5.56 -7.51
CA GLU A 67 -8.96 4.62 -7.68
C GLU A 67 -9.40 4.53 -9.14
N ALA A 68 -9.55 5.66 -9.84
CA ALA A 68 -9.90 5.68 -11.25
C ALA A 68 -8.84 4.97 -12.09
N PHE A 69 -7.55 5.28 -11.91
CA PHE A 69 -6.48 4.62 -12.64
C PHE A 69 -6.39 3.11 -12.34
N THR A 70 -6.67 2.70 -11.09
CA THR A 70 -6.69 1.28 -10.72
C THR A 70 -7.84 0.57 -11.42
N LYS A 71 -9.04 1.16 -11.43
CA LYS A 71 -10.23 0.61 -12.08
C LYS A 71 -10.03 0.45 -13.60
N ASP A 72 -9.37 1.43 -14.21
CA ASP A 72 -9.11 1.46 -15.66
C ASP A 72 -7.88 0.62 -16.07
N GLY A 73 -7.21 -0.06 -15.12
CA GLY A 73 -6.04 -0.89 -15.37
C GLY A 73 -4.74 -0.12 -15.59
N PHE A 74 -4.72 1.19 -15.37
CA PHE A 74 -3.52 2.02 -15.50
C PHE A 74 -2.60 1.89 -14.28
N THR A 75 -2.13 0.67 -13.99
CA THR A 75 -1.39 0.29 -12.79
C THR A 75 -0.20 1.21 -12.50
N VAL A 76 0.62 1.53 -13.50
CA VAL A 76 1.80 2.41 -13.32
C VAL A 76 1.38 3.82 -12.91
N LYS A 77 0.31 4.36 -13.51
CA LYS A 77 -0.22 5.69 -13.14
C LYS A 77 -0.79 5.67 -11.73
N ALA A 78 -1.53 4.63 -11.37
CA ALA A 78 -2.08 4.46 -10.02
C ALA A 78 -0.96 4.44 -8.97
N ILE A 79 0.10 3.66 -9.17
CA ILE A 79 1.28 3.63 -8.28
C ILE A 79 1.91 5.02 -8.15
N ALA A 80 2.06 5.76 -9.25
CA ALA A 80 2.64 7.10 -9.21
C ALA A 80 1.81 8.07 -8.33
N ILE A 81 0.47 7.98 -8.39
CA ILE A 81 -0.40 8.79 -7.54
C ILE A 81 -0.37 8.31 -6.08
N LEU A 82 -0.37 7.00 -5.84
CA LEU A 82 -0.24 6.45 -4.48
C LEU A 82 1.08 6.88 -3.82
N LYS A 83 2.19 6.96 -4.57
CA LYS A 83 3.45 7.52 -4.07
C LYS A 83 3.31 8.99 -3.64
N LYS A 84 2.52 9.81 -4.35
CA LYS A 84 2.22 11.19 -3.92
C LYS A 84 1.47 11.18 -2.59
N ILE A 85 0.47 10.30 -2.43
CA ILE A 85 -0.28 10.15 -1.17
C ILE A 85 0.66 9.83 -0.02
N VAL A 86 1.51 8.79 -0.16
CA VAL A 86 2.47 8.37 0.88
C VAL A 86 3.49 9.48 1.18
N LYS A 87 3.90 10.28 0.18
CA LYS A 87 4.79 11.42 0.40
C LYS A 87 4.12 12.53 1.24
N ILE A 88 2.82 12.75 1.09
CA ILE A 88 2.06 13.75 1.85
C ILE A 88 1.72 13.22 3.24
N ASP A 89 1.31 11.96 3.32
CA ASP A 89 0.96 11.25 4.54
C ASP A 89 1.64 9.87 4.58
N PRO A 90 2.85 9.78 5.16
CA PRO A 90 3.57 8.50 5.29
C PRO A 90 2.85 7.46 6.15
N THR A 91 1.80 7.86 6.88
CA THR A 91 1.00 6.96 7.73
C THR A 91 -0.26 6.45 7.03
N ASN A 92 -0.46 6.79 5.76
CA ASN A 92 -1.60 6.33 4.97
C ASN A 92 -1.43 4.86 4.58
N VAL A 93 -1.81 3.99 5.51
CA VAL A 93 -1.65 2.54 5.36
C VAL A 93 -2.45 1.97 4.19
N ASP A 94 -3.60 2.55 3.88
CA ASP A 94 -4.42 2.11 2.75
C ASP A 94 -3.72 2.36 1.40
N ALA A 95 -3.00 3.47 1.28
CA ALA A 95 -2.17 3.74 0.11
C ALA A 95 -0.99 2.76 0.01
N LEU A 96 -0.34 2.42 1.13
CA LEU A 96 0.74 1.41 1.17
C LEU A 96 0.22 0.04 0.72
N LEU A 97 -0.92 -0.42 1.25
CA LEU A 97 -1.50 -1.71 0.89
C LEU A 97 -1.92 -1.76 -0.58
N LYS A 98 -2.62 -0.72 -1.08
CA LYS A 98 -2.99 -0.63 -2.50
C LYS A 98 -1.76 -0.64 -3.40
N MET A 99 -0.71 0.09 -3.03
CA MET A 99 0.54 0.13 -3.79
C MET A 99 1.23 -1.24 -3.81
N ALA A 100 1.25 -1.95 -2.68
CA ALA A 100 1.78 -3.32 -2.61
C ALA A 100 0.99 -4.27 -3.53
N GLU A 101 -0.34 -4.23 -3.51
CA GLU A 101 -1.20 -5.04 -4.37
C GLU A 101 -0.95 -4.77 -5.86
N LEU A 102 -0.78 -3.51 -6.24
CA LEU A 102 -0.46 -3.14 -7.63
C LEU A 102 0.95 -3.60 -8.04
N TYR A 103 1.92 -3.59 -7.13
CA TYR A 103 3.25 -4.17 -7.40
C TYR A 103 3.18 -5.69 -7.57
N VAL A 104 2.34 -6.40 -6.79
CA VAL A 104 2.09 -7.83 -6.99
C VAL A 104 1.57 -8.10 -8.40
N LEU A 105 0.58 -7.33 -8.86
CA LEU A 105 0.03 -7.45 -10.21
C LEU A 105 1.07 -7.22 -11.31
N GLN A 106 2.13 -6.46 -11.03
CA GLN A 106 3.26 -6.24 -11.94
C GLN A 106 4.38 -7.28 -11.81
N GLY A 107 4.27 -8.26 -10.91
CA GLY A 107 5.35 -9.21 -10.63
C GLY A 107 6.53 -8.62 -9.86
N LEU A 108 6.38 -7.40 -9.29
CA LEU A 108 7.42 -6.69 -8.55
C LEU A 108 7.35 -7.07 -7.06
N SER A 109 7.68 -8.33 -6.77
CA SER A 109 7.51 -8.91 -5.41
C SER A 109 8.35 -8.21 -4.35
N ARG A 110 9.53 -7.68 -4.69
CA ARG A 110 10.39 -6.95 -3.75
C ARG A 110 9.74 -5.63 -3.34
N GLU A 111 9.28 -4.86 -4.31
CA GLU A 111 8.60 -3.57 -4.09
C GLU A 111 7.31 -3.77 -3.30
N ALA A 112 6.54 -4.80 -3.63
CA ALA A 112 5.33 -5.17 -2.90
C ALA A 112 5.63 -5.46 -1.43
N ARG A 113 6.64 -6.30 -1.15
CA ARG A 113 7.09 -6.65 0.19
C ARG A 113 7.48 -5.41 0.99
N ASP A 114 8.23 -4.49 0.39
CA ASP A 114 8.69 -3.28 1.07
C ASP A 114 7.51 -2.40 1.52
N GLN A 115 6.43 -2.31 0.72
CA GLN A 115 5.22 -1.60 1.10
C GLN A 115 4.44 -2.32 2.21
N TYR A 116 4.31 -3.65 2.11
CA TYR A 116 3.67 -4.44 3.16
C TYR A 116 4.41 -4.34 4.49
N LEU A 117 5.74 -4.35 4.50
CA LEU A 117 6.53 -4.18 5.73
C LEU A 117 6.29 -2.82 6.38
N GLN A 118 6.19 -1.74 5.60
CA GLN A 118 5.83 -0.42 6.13
C GLN A 118 4.41 -0.42 6.74
N ALA A 119 3.45 -1.09 6.09
CA ALA A 119 2.11 -1.23 6.63
C ALA A 119 2.09 -2.04 7.95
N ILE A 120 2.88 -3.13 8.05
CA ILE A 120 3.03 -3.92 9.27
C ILE A 120 3.58 -3.06 10.40
N ASP A 121 4.60 -2.25 10.16
CA ASP A 121 5.18 -1.36 11.18
C ASP A 121 4.13 -0.36 11.69
N PHE A 122 3.29 0.18 10.80
CA PHE A 122 2.18 1.03 11.19
C PHE A 122 1.17 0.26 12.07
N PHE A 123 0.74 -0.94 11.66
CA PHE A 123 -0.21 -1.75 12.41
C PHE A 123 0.33 -2.13 13.80
N LYS A 124 1.61 -2.49 13.90
CA LYS A 124 2.27 -2.76 15.19
C LYS A 124 2.22 -1.55 16.12
N LYS A 125 2.58 -0.36 15.62
CA LYS A 125 2.53 0.90 16.38
C LYS A 125 1.10 1.24 16.85
N LYS A 126 0.10 0.90 16.06
CA LYS A 126 -1.33 1.12 16.37
C LYS A 126 -1.97 -0.04 17.15
N LYS A 127 -1.20 -1.07 17.52
CA LYS A 127 -1.68 -2.29 18.20
C LYS A 127 -2.78 -3.02 17.43
N GLN A 128 -2.76 -2.93 16.09
CA GLN A 128 -3.68 -3.62 15.18
C GLN A 128 -3.07 -4.97 14.76
N SER A 129 -2.93 -5.87 15.72
CA SER A 129 -2.17 -7.11 15.58
C SER A 129 -2.71 -8.05 14.50
N ASP A 130 -4.04 -8.18 14.39
CA ASP A 130 -4.65 -9.04 13.37
C ASP A 130 -4.33 -8.56 11.96
N ARG A 131 -4.42 -7.25 11.70
CA ARG A 131 -4.05 -6.67 10.39
C ARG A 131 -2.56 -6.85 10.09
N ALA A 132 -1.71 -6.76 11.11
CA ALA A 132 -0.28 -7.04 10.93
C ALA A 132 -0.03 -8.50 10.55
N LEU A 133 -0.69 -9.46 11.21
CA LEU A 133 -0.60 -10.89 10.89
C LEU A 133 -1.09 -11.19 9.48
N GLU A 134 -2.27 -10.68 9.09
CA GLU A 134 -2.79 -10.82 7.73
C GLU A 134 -1.83 -10.26 6.67
N THR A 135 -1.19 -9.12 6.98
CA THR A 135 -0.23 -8.52 6.05
C THR A 135 1.06 -9.35 5.97
N TYR A 136 1.54 -9.94 7.07
CA TYR A 136 2.63 -10.91 7.03
C TYR A 136 2.31 -12.12 6.17
N GLN A 137 1.10 -12.67 6.26
CA GLN A 137 0.66 -13.80 5.43
C GLN A 137 0.70 -13.44 3.94
N LYS A 138 0.32 -12.22 3.56
CA LYS A 138 0.45 -11.74 2.17
C LYS A 138 1.91 -11.77 1.71
N ILE A 139 2.88 -11.35 2.55
CA ILE A 139 4.30 -11.39 2.19
C ILE A 139 4.80 -12.83 2.07
N VAL A 140 4.43 -13.70 3.00
CA VAL A 140 4.80 -15.13 2.95
C VAL A 140 4.27 -15.79 1.67
N ALA A 141 3.06 -15.42 1.22
CA ALA A 141 2.50 -15.92 -0.02
C ALA A 141 3.25 -15.42 -1.28
N LEU A 142 3.86 -14.24 -1.24
CA LEU A 142 4.66 -13.71 -2.35
C LEU A 142 6.01 -14.40 -2.53
N ASP A 143 6.59 -14.87 -1.44
CA ASP A 143 7.91 -15.51 -1.43
C ASP A 143 7.91 -16.60 -0.36
N PRO A 144 7.31 -17.78 -0.69
CA PRO A 144 7.15 -18.89 0.25
C PRO A 144 8.47 -19.44 0.77
N GLU A 145 9.55 -19.29 0.04
CA GLU A 145 10.88 -19.78 0.45
C GLU A 145 11.65 -18.75 1.32
N ASN A 146 11.07 -17.58 1.56
CA ASN A 146 11.71 -16.53 2.36
C ASN A 146 11.66 -16.87 3.86
N ARG A 147 12.67 -17.60 4.31
CA ARG A 147 12.83 -17.99 5.69
C ARG A 147 12.72 -16.80 6.67
N VAL A 148 13.42 -15.70 6.38
CA VAL A 148 13.48 -14.53 7.29
C VAL A 148 12.10 -13.94 7.54
N ILE A 149 11.29 -13.83 6.51
CA ILE A 149 9.92 -13.28 6.64
C ILE A 149 9.03 -14.25 7.40
N ARG A 150 9.16 -15.56 7.12
CA ARG A 150 8.36 -16.60 7.78
C ARG A 150 8.71 -16.69 9.28
N GLU A 151 10.00 -16.59 9.63
CA GLU A 151 10.42 -16.51 11.04
C GLU A 151 9.85 -15.27 11.74
N LYS A 152 9.89 -14.10 11.10
CA LYS A 152 9.27 -12.87 11.65
C LYS A 152 7.77 -13.00 11.84
N PHE A 153 7.08 -13.66 10.91
CA PHE A 153 5.65 -13.97 11.07
C PHE A 153 5.42 -14.88 12.27
N ALA A 154 6.18 -15.97 12.39
CA ALA A 154 6.07 -16.92 13.48
C ALA A 154 6.33 -16.26 14.86
N GLU A 155 7.38 -15.46 14.96
CA GLU A 155 7.71 -14.72 16.19
C GLU A 155 6.58 -13.73 16.56
N PHE A 156 6.04 -13.02 15.59
CA PHE A 156 4.95 -12.08 15.86
C PHE A 156 3.65 -12.80 16.22
N ALA A 157 3.33 -13.92 15.56
CA ALA A 157 2.18 -14.74 15.88
C ALA A 157 2.26 -15.31 17.31
N ASP A 158 3.43 -15.78 17.73
CA ASP A 158 3.66 -16.27 19.10
C ASP A 158 3.47 -15.16 20.14
N GLN A 159 4.05 -13.98 19.93
CA GLN A 159 3.86 -12.81 20.77
C GLN A 159 2.38 -12.41 20.94
N MET A 160 1.57 -12.65 19.92
CA MET A 160 0.12 -12.38 19.93
C MET A 160 -0.70 -13.56 20.48
N GLY A 161 -0.06 -14.62 20.96
CA GLY A 161 -0.73 -15.81 21.49
C GLY A 161 -1.34 -16.72 20.41
N ARG A 162 -1.04 -16.47 19.13
CA ARG A 162 -1.51 -17.28 17.99
C ARG A 162 -0.58 -18.51 17.83
N LYS A 163 -0.57 -19.37 18.86
CA LYS A 163 0.39 -20.46 19.00
C LYS A 163 0.36 -21.46 17.85
N GLU A 164 -0.82 -21.78 17.33
CA GLU A 164 -0.96 -22.71 16.21
C GLU A 164 -0.34 -22.13 14.92
N ASP A 165 -0.60 -20.86 14.63
CA ASP A 165 -0.04 -20.20 13.46
C ASP A 165 1.49 -20.08 13.57
N ALA A 166 2.00 -19.75 14.76
CA ALA A 166 3.41 -19.65 15.04
C ALA A 166 4.12 -21.00 14.90
N ALA A 167 3.57 -22.05 15.51
CA ALA A 167 4.14 -23.40 15.43
C ALA A 167 4.17 -23.91 14.01
N ARG A 168 3.08 -23.73 13.24
CA ARG A 168 3.02 -24.12 11.83
C ARG A 168 4.07 -23.38 11.00
N ALA A 169 4.21 -22.06 11.18
CA ALA A 169 5.19 -21.28 10.44
C ALA A 169 6.63 -21.73 10.74
N TYR A 170 6.97 -22.06 12.00
CA TYR A 170 8.28 -22.64 12.33
C TYR A 170 8.48 -24.03 11.74
N ALA A 171 7.45 -24.88 11.66
CA ALA A 171 7.53 -26.17 10.99
C ALA A 171 7.83 -26.02 9.49
N GLU A 172 7.16 -25.07 8.83
CA GLU A 172 7.43 -24.74 7.42
C GLU A 172 8.84 -24.17 7.19
N VAL A 173 9.37 -23.38 8.14
CA VAL A 173 10.78 -22.95 8.13
C VAL A 173 11.70 -24.17 8.22
N ALA A 174 11.41 -25.11 9.11
CA ALA A 174 12.22 -26.31 9.26
C ALA A 174 12.23 -27.16 7.97
N GLU A 175 11.09 -27.33 7.34
CA GLU A 175 11.00 -28.07 6.06
C GLU A 175 11.81 -27.38 4.95
N SER A 176 11.71 -26.07 4.81
CA SER A 176 12.44 -25.32 3.77
C SER A 176 13.95 -25.36 4.00
N THR A 177 14.39 -25.23 5.27
CA THR A 177 15.83 -25.30 5.63
C THR A 177 16.39 -26.70 5.48
N LEU A 178 15.58 -27.75 5.78
CA LEU A 178 15.99 -29.12 5.58
C LEU A 178 16.16 -29.43 4.08
N ARG A 179 15.26 -28.96 3.24
CA ARG A 179 15.41 -29.08 1.77
C ARG A 179 16.65 -28.38 1.24
N ALA A 180 17.06 -27.28 1.88
CA ALA A 180 18.29 -26.54 1.56
C ALA A 180 19.56 -27.22 2.12
N GLY A 181 19.43 -28.31 2.89
CA GLY A 181 20.56 -29.02 3.50
C GLY A 181 21.05 -28.42 4.82
N ASP A 182 20.41 -27.41 5.36
CA ASP A 182 20.75 -26.78 6.65
C ASP A 182 20.04 -27.51 7.81
N VAL A 183 20.58 -28.67 8.18
CA VAL A 183 20.01 -29.52 9.23
C VAL A 183 19.98 -28.81 10.58
N ALA A 184 21.01 -28.03 10.92
CA ALA A 184 21.10 -27.34 12.20
C ALA A 184 19.98 -26.28 12.33
N ALA A 185 19.73 -25.50 11.27
CA ALA A 185 18.63 -24.53 11.25
C ALA A 185 17.27 -25.22 11.29
N ALA A 186 17.10 -26.35 10.60
CA ALA A 186 15.86 -27.13 10.63
C ALA A 186 15.55 -27.63 12.05
N GLU A 187 16.54 -28.22 12.74
CA GLU A 187 16.38 -28.64 14.14
C GLU A 187 16.01 -27.47 15.08
N ALA A 188 16.65 -26.32 14.90
CA ALA A 188 16.35 -25.13 15.71
C ALA A 188 14.90 -24.66 15.52
N ALA A 189 14.41 -24.67 14.27
CA ALA A 189 13.05 -24.29 13.95
C ALA A 189 12.03 -25.31 14.49
N LEU A 190 12.30 -26.61 14.40
CA LEU A 190 11.45 -27.66 14.98
C LEU A 190 11.36 -27.55 16.51
N LYS A 191 12.48 -27.28 17.19
CA LYS A 191 12.48 -27.05 18.64
C LYS A 191 11.59 -25.86 19.03
N LYS A 192 11.64 -24.76 18.28
CA LYS A 192 10.74 -23.61 18.50
C LYS A 192 9.28 -23.99 18.28
N SER A 193 8.96 -24.68 17.18
CA SER A 193 7.60 -25.16 16.90
C SER A 193 7.04 -26.02 18.03
N ALA A 194 7.81 -27.02 18.46
CA ALA A 194 7.40 -27.93 19.54
C ALA A 194 7.26 -27.23 20.91
N ALA A 195 8.12 -26.25 21.19
CA ALA A 195 8.02 -25.47 22.44
C ALA A 195 6.75 -24.61 22.50
N ILE A 196 6.33 -24.06 21.35
CA ILE A 196 5.15 -23.19 21.26
C ILE A 196 3.85 -24.02 21.33
N ASN A 197 3.79 -25.15 20.64
CA ASN A 197 2.63 -26.05 20.61
C ASN A 197 3.01 -27.51 20.84
N PRO A 198 3.25 -27.94 22.10
CA PRO A 198 3.68 -29.30 22.43
C PRO A 198 2.70 -30.41 22.07
N LYS A 199 1.43 -30.04 21.86
CA LYS A 199 0.32 -30.97 21.53
C LYS A 199 -0.06 -30.92 20.05
N GLY A 200 0.57 -30.05 19.27
CA GLY A 200 0.33 -29.98 17.83
C GLY A 200 0.81 -31.27 17.15
N ARG A 201 -0.13 -31.99 16.54
CA ARG A 201 0.15 -33.13 15.65
C ARG A 201 0.21 -32.64 14.22
#